data_9bf70c760523e73d6a0bb3c7f6035047
#
_entry.id   9bf70c760523e73d6a0bb3c7f6035047
#
_cell.length_a   1.000
_cell.length_b   1.000
_cell.length_c   1.000
_cell.angle_alpha   90.00
_cell.angle_beta   90.00
_cell.angle_gamma   90.00
#
_symmetry.space_group_name_H-M   'P 1'
#
loop_
_entity.id
_entity.type
_entity.pdbx_description
1 polymer ?
#
loop_
_entity_poly.entity_id
_entity_poly.type
_entity_poly.pdbx_seq_one_letter_code
_entity_poly.pdbx_strand_id
1 'polypeptide(L)'
;MLMNWNNEKSIAVRWGLKAQKMNIAQKIIEAHKLKFGSLPPLQQCSVSGSALFNADCMDILPLIPDKSVQLILADLPYGTTANKWDSVLDLNKLWIEYKRILSSNGTVLLFSSQPFTTDLIISARDWFKYEIIWDKMHGTDFQLANIKPMKSHENILVFAPNKTTYNKQMIKRDKVIDTRGWKQDKRNRDHNNFHSSENIVKVYKDKNPTTVLQYSMANGECNNSKRIHPTQKPIFIIDWLLKTYSNENDMILDNTMGVGTTCLGAKELNRKFIGIEKEVKYYELAVGRVFGQHCH
;
A
#
# COMPACT_ATOMS: atom_id res chain seq x y z
N MET A 1 19.34 22.97 -42.00
CA MET A 1 19.96 23.00 -40.66
C MET A 1 20.10 21.55 -40.18
N LEU A 2 21.27 20.94 -40.45
CA LEU A 2 21.52 19.55 -40.12
C LEU A 2 21.75 19.44 -38.58
N MET A 3 20.75 18.94 -37.84
CA MET A 3 20.90 18.62 -36.43
C MET A 3 21.96 17.52 -36.26
N ASN A 4 22.91 17.77 -35.38
CA ASN A 4 24.15 17.02 -35.19
C ASN A 4 23.87 15.71 -34.47
N TRP A 5 23.58 14.64 -35.20
CA TRP A 5 23.27 13.27 -34.72
C TRP A 5 24.30 12.69 -33.71
N ASN A 6 25.52 13.18 -33.75
CA ASN A 6 26.59 12.75 -32.83
C ASN A 6 26.44 13.35 -31.43
N ASN A 7 25.75 14.49 -31.28
CA ASN A 7 25.51 15.12 -29.98
C ASN A 7 24.40 14.42 -29.20
N GLU A 8 23.36 13.96 -29.87
CA GLU A 8 22.24 13.23 -29.22
C GLU A 8 22.66 11.87 -28.68
N LYS A 9 23.48 11.11 -29.44
CA LYS A 9 24.04 9.83 -28.97
C LYS A 9 24.98 10.01 -27.76
N SER A 10 25.80 11.04 -27.76
CA SER A 10 26.70 11.33 -26.63
C SER A 10 25.95 11.79 -25.38
N ILE A 11 24.86 12.53 -25.55
CA ILE A 11 23.95 12.94 -24.48
C ILE A 11 23.21 11.72 -23.94
N ALA A 12 22.66 10.86 -24.78
CA ALA A 12 21.96 9.63 -24.38
C ALA A 12 22.87 8.66 -23.62
N VAL A 13 24.12 8.50 -24.04
CA VAL A 13 25.12 7.66 -23.33
C VAL A 13 25.51 8.28 -21.98
N ARG A 14 25.77 9.58 -21.90
CA ARG A 14 26.03 10.29 -20.63
C ARG A 14 24.83 10.22 -19.68
N TRP A 15 23.63 10.33 -20.22
CA TRP A 15 22.39 10.16 -19.46
C TRP A 15 22.24 8.75 -18.92
N GLY A 16 22.47 7.73 -19.75
CA GLY A 16 22.43 6.32 -19.36
C GLY A 16 23.39 6.00 -18.20
N LEU A 17 24.63 6.49 -18.25
CA LEU A 17 25.63 6.32 -17.19
C LEU A 17 25.27 7.09 -15.91
N LYS A 18 24.70 8.31 -16.03
CA LYS A 18 24.24 9.09 -14.87
C LYS A 18 23.01 8.44 -14.24
N ALA A 19 22.07 7.95 -15.06
CA ALA A 19 20.85 7.31 -14.60
C ALA A 19 21.09 5.98 -13.85
N GLN A 20 22.17 5.25 -14.17
CA GLN A 20 22.54 4.02 -13.43
C GLN A 20 22.93 4.28 -11.96
N LYS A 21 23.44 5.48 -11.66
CA LYS A 21 23.86 5.88 -10.28
C LYS A 21 22.75 6.59 -9.49
N MET A 22 21.64 6.94 -10.14
CA MET A 22 20.55 7.68 -9.52
C MET A 22 19.55 6.75 -8.83
N ASN A 23 19.10 7.14 -7.64
CA ASN A 23 17.99 6.47 -6.99
C ASN A 23 16.64 6.77 -7.69
N ILE A 24 15.57 6.06 -7.31
CA ILE A 24 14.27 6.17 -7.98
C ILE A 24 13.72 7.60 -7.91
N ALA A 25 13.76 8.24 -6.73
CA ALA A 25 13.28 9.61 -6.57
C ALA A 25 14.02 10.59 -7.51
N GLN A 26 15.35 10.46 -7.61
CA GLN A 26 16.15 11.26 -8.53
C GLN A 26 15.77 11.04 -10.01
N LYS A 27 15.51 9.78 -10.39
CA LYS A 27 15.04 9.47 -11.76
C LYS A 27 13.71 10.14 -12.09
N ILE A 28 12.75 10.10 -11.16
CA ILE A 28 11.45 10.76 -11.30
C ILE A 28 11.63 12.27 -11.45
N ILE A 29 12.44 12.90 -10.59
CA ILE A 29 12.71 14.33 -10.61
C ILE A 29 13.27 14.77 -11.96
N GLU A 30 14.30 14.08 -12.45
CA GLU A 30 14.92 14.42 -13.72
C GLU A 30 13.96 14.19 -14.91
N ALA A 31 13.19 13.09 -14.89
CA ALA A 31 12.21 12.80 -15.90
C ALA A 31 11.08 13.86 -15.93
N HIS A 32 10.62 14.29 -14.75
CA HIS A 32 9.61 15.34 -14.63
C HIS A 32 10.12 16.68 -15.20
N LYS A 33 11.35 17.05 -14.84
CA LYS A 33 12.00 18.26 -15.35
C LYS A 33 12.13 18.24 -16.86
N LEU A 34 12.45 17.09 -17.45
CA LEU A 34 12.52 16.94 -18.90
C LEU A 34 11.16 17.04 -19.58
N LYS A 35 10.12 16.46 -18.98
CA LYS A 35 8.76 16.40 -19.55
C LYS A 35 8.02 17.73 -19.40
N PHE A 36 8.14 18.39 -18.27
CA PHE A 36 7.34 19.57 -17.90
C PHE A 36 8.15 20.87 -17.79
N GLY A 37 9.45 20.83 -17.97
CA GLY A 37 10.34 22.01 -17.88
C GLY A 37 10.57 22.53 -16.45
N SER A 38 9.90 21.97 -15.46
CA SER A 38 9.97 22.40 -14.06
C SER A 38 10.01 21.19 -13.13
N LEU A 39 10.33 21.42 -11.87
CA LEU A 39 10.19 20.39 -10.82
C LEU A 39 8.82 20.49 -10.16
N PRO A 40 8.17 19.36 -9.82
CA PRO A 40 7.01 19.41 -8.95
C PRO A 40 7.45 19.85 -7.56
N PRO A 41 6.60 20.49 -6.75
CA PRO A 41 6.85 20.62 -5.34
C PRO A 41 7.14 19.25 -4.73
N LEU A 42 8.32 19.09 -4.15
CA LEU A 42 8.75 17.80 -3.60
C LEU A 42 9.58 17.97 -2.35
N GLN A 43 9.48 16.97 -1.46
CA GLN A 43 10.36 16.82 -0.31
C GLN A 43 11.05 15.47 -0.39
N GLN A 44 12.39 15.49 -0.38
CA GLN A 44 13.19 14.26 -0.34
C GLN A 44 13.47 13.85 1.10
N CYS A 45 13.46 12.54 1.34
CA CYS A 45 13.87 11.98 2.62
C CYS A 45 15.38 11.77 2.70
N SER A 46 15.91 11.83 3.93
CA SER A 46 17.25 11.34 4.26
C SER A 46 17.43 9.83 3.98
N VAL A 47 16.33 9.05 3.98
CA VAL A 47 16.34 7.67 3.49
C VAL A 47 16.52 7.72 1.98
N SER A 48 17.71 7.33 1.51
CA SER A 48 18.09 7.40 0.11
C SER A 48 17.06 6.72 -0.80
N GLY A 49 16.50 7.49 -1.74
CA GLY A 49 15.53 7.02 -2.71
C GLY A 49 14.06 7.22 -2.35
N SER A 50 13.76 7.81 -1.19
CA SER A 50 12.39 8.14 -0.77
C SER A 50 12.05 9.59 -1.06
N ALA A 51 10.80 9.87 -1.46
CA ALA A 51 10.31 11.22 -1.71
C ALA A 51 8.79 11.34 -1.58
N LEU A 52 8.32 12.54 -1.27
CA LEU A 52 6.92 12.96 -1.39
C LEU A 52 6.80 13.99 -2.49
N PHE A 53 5.77 13.87 -3.33
CA PHE A 53 5.47 14.76 -4.45
C PHE A 53 4.11 15.42 -4.27
N ASN A 54 4.04 16.74 -4.43
CA ASN A 54 2.77 17.43 -4.57
C ASN A 54 2.42 17.52 -6.05
N ALA A 55 1.66 16.57 -6.54
CA ALA A 55 1.29 16.49 -7.96
C ALA A 55 0.06 15.58 -8.16
N ASP A 56 -0.53 15.63 -9.36
CA ASP A 56 -1.46 14.59 -9.78
C ASP A 56 -0.69 13.27 -9.98
N CYS A 57 -1.19 12.18 -9.41
CA CYS A 57 -0.50 10.90 -9.50
C CYS A 57 -0.37 10.40 -10.95
N MET A 58 -1.30 10.76 -11.83
CA MET A 58 -1.26 10.38 -13.24
C MET A 58 -0.14 11.09 -14.03
N ASP A 59 0.44 12.16 -13.49
CA ASP A 59 1.62 12.83 -14.06
C ASP A 59 2.92 12.18 -13.59
N ILE A 60 2.94 11.65 -12.35
CA ILE A 60 4.14 11.07 -11.74
C ILE A 60 4.29 9.58 -12.05
N LEU A 61 3.19 8.80 -12.06
CA LEU A 61 3.24 7.36 -12.31
C LEU A 61 4.02 6.97 -13.58
N PRO A 62 3.82 7.65 -14.74
CA PRO A 62 4.57 7.34 -15.96
C PRO A 62 6.09 7.56 -15.86
N LEU A 63 6.56 8.33 -14.86
CA LEU A 63 7.97 8.65 -14.64
C LEU A 63 8.68 7.65 -13.71
N ILE A 64 7.91 6.80 -13.01
CA ILE A 64 8.46 5.75 -12.16
C ILE A 64 9.07 4.67 -13.06
N PRO A 65 10.31 4.22 -12.80
CA PRO A 65 10.94 3.18 -13.60
C PRO A 65 10.18 1.85 -13.57
N ASP A 66 10.25 1.09 -14.67
CA ASP A 66 9.66 -0.25 -14.76
C ASP A 66 10.19 -1.18 -13.67
N LYS A 67 9.32 -2.02 -13.14
CA LYS A 67 9.65 -3.10 -12.18
C LYS A 67 10.42 -2.63 -10.93
N SER A 68 10.23 -1.36 -10.54
CA SER A 68 10.99 -0.73 -9.46
C SER A 68 10.25 -0.66 -8.13
N VAL A 69 8.96 -0.98 -8.09
CA VAL A 69 8.09 -0.92 -6.89
C VAL A 69 7.77 -2.34 -6.42
N GLN A 70 7.96 -2.63 -5.14
CA GLN A 70 7.66 -3.94 -4.55
C GLN A 70 6.25 -3.99 -3.94
N LEU A 71 5.78 -2.87 -3.43
CA LEU A 71 4.43 -2.80 -2.87
C LEU A 71 3.77 -1.46 -3.27
N ILE A 72 2.57 -1.54 -3.82
CA ILE A 72 1.66 -0.41 -3.94
C ILE A 72 0.62 -0.56 -2.84
N LEU A 73 0.51 0.42 -1.96
CA LEU A 73 -0.45 0.44 -0.85
C LEU A 73 -1.14 1.80 -0.84
N ALA A 74 -2.36 1.85 -1.34
CA ALA A 74 -3.08 3.09 -1.58
C ALA A 74 -4.56 3.02 -1.16
N ASP A 75 -5.08 4.19 -0.80
CA ASP A 75 -6.49 4.45 -0.56
C ASP A 75 -7.00 5.39 -1.66
N LEU A 76 -7.44 4.80 -2.77
CA LEU A 76 -7.88 5.57 -3.94
C LEU A 76 -9.16 6.35 -3.65
N PRO A 77 -9.43 7.48 -4.33
CA PRO A 77 -10.73 8.14 -4.23
C PRO A 77 -11.84 7.26 -4.81
N TYR A 78 -12.93 7.08 -4.04
CA TYR A 78 -14.04 6.16 -4.40
C TYR A 78 -15.14 6.82 -5.22
N GLY A 79 -15.15 8.18 -5.33
CA GLY A 79 -16.24 8.93 -5.96
C GLY A 79 -17.56 8.89 -5.18
N THR A 80 -17.50 8.59 -3.89
CA THR A 80 -18.69 8.40 -3.05
C THR A 80 -19.00 9.57 -2.13
N THR A 81 -18.12 10.57 -2.07
CA THR A 81 -18.29 11.76 -1.23
C THR A 81 -18.49 13.02 -2.08
N ALA A 82 -19.09 14.05 -1.48
CA ALA A 82 -19.25 15.36 -2.14
C ALA A 82 -17.94 16.18 -2.22
N ASN A 83 -16.82 15.63 -1.82
CA ASN A 83 -15.54 16.33 -1.83
C ASN A 83 -14.97 16.40 -3.24
N LYS A 84 -14.46 17.56 -3.65
CA LYS A 84 -13.89 17.78 -5.00
C LYS A 84 -12.69 16.88 -5.32
N TRP A 85 -11.96 16.41 -4.30
CA TRP A 85 -10.83 15.51 -4.46
C TRP A 85 -11.24 14.03 -4.63
N ASP A 86 -12.50 13.68 -4.32
CA ASP A 86 -13.02 12.31 -4.44
C ASP A 86 -13.53 12.02 -5.87
N SER A 87 -12.70 12.29 -6.86
CA SER A 87 -12.97 11.94 -8.26
C SER A 87 -12.32 10.60 -8.58
N VAL A 88 -13.10 9.65 -9.08
CA VAL A 88 -12.60 8.32 -9.47
C VAL A 88 -11.52 8.47 -10.54
N LEU A 89 -10.37 7.84 -10.30
CA LEU A 89 -9.29 7.77 -11.29
C LEU A 89 -9.70 6.85 -12.46
N ASP A 90 -9.15 7.12 -13.64
CA ASP A 90 -9.27 6.22 -14.79
C ASP A 90 -8.53 4.89 -14.46
N LEU A 91 -9.30 3.87 -14.04
CA LEU A 91 -8.73 2.59 -13.61
C LEU A 91 -7.95 1.90 -14.73
N ASN A 92 -8.34 2.06 -16.00
CA ASN A 92 -7.61 1.44 -17.11
C ASN A 92 -6.20 2.02 -17.23
N LYS A 93 -6.07 3.36 -17.19
CA LYS A 93 -4.76 4.03 -17.22
C LYS A 93 -3.94 3.71 -15.97
N LEU A 94 -4.59 3.68 -14.81
CA LEU A 94 -3.94 3.34 -13.54
C LEU A 94 -3.33 1.94 -13.59
N TRP A 95 -4.08 0.94 -14.06
CA TRP A 95 -3.59 -0.44 -14.17
C TRP A 95 -2.48 -0.63 -15.19
N ILE A 96 -2.46 0.16 -16.28
CA ILE A 96 -1.33 0.17 -17.22
C ILE A 96 -0.03 0.52 -16.47
N GLU A 97 -0.06 1.59 -15.68
CA GLU A 97 1.10 2.03 -14.91
C GLU A 97 1.44 1.05 -13.78
N TYR A 98 0.47 0.58 -13.02
CA TYR A 98 0.70 -0.38 -11.94
C TYR A 98 1.35 -1.68 -12.48
N LYS A 99 0.86 -2.21 -13.59
CA LYS A 99 1.41 -3.42 -14.24
C LYS A 99 2.84 -3.19 -14.75
N ARG A 100 3.18 -1.99 -15.17
CA ARG A 100 4.51 -1.61 -15.64
C ARG A 100 5.52 -1.47 -14.49
N ILE A 101 5.17 -0.69 -13.46
CA ILE A 101 6.11 -0.32 -12.38
C ILE A 101 6.28 -1.41 -11.33
N LEU A 102 5.29 -2.30 -11.14
CA LEU A 102 5.33 -3.33 -10.11
C LEU A 102 6.36 -4.42 -10.46
N SER A 103 7.17 -4.80 -9.50
CA SER A 103 8.13 -5.91 -9.63
C SER A 103 7.41 -7.26 -9.80
N SER A 104 8.11 -8.29 -10.26
CA SER A 104 7.51 -9.60 -10.57
C SER A 104 6.90 -10.32 -9.37
N ASN A 105 7.39 -10.09 -8.18
CA ASN A 105 6.88 -10.61 -6.89
C ASN A 105 6.19 -9.53 -6.05
N GLY A 106 5.92 -8.37 -6.66
CA GLY A 106 5.28 -7.25 -6.01
C GLY A 106 3.78 -7.48 -5.77
N THR A 107 3.22 -6.66 -4.91
CA THR A 107 1.80 -6.72 -4.50
C THR A 107 1.17 -5.34 -4.64
N VAL A 108 -0.10 -5.29 -5.04
CA VAL A 108 -0.93 -4.10 -4.96
C VAL A 108 -1.99 -4.34 -3.90
N LEU A 109 -2.07 -3.45 -2.93
CA LEU A 109 -3.06 -3.43 -1.86
C LEU A 109 -3.88 -2.15 -1.98
N LEU A 110 -5.18 -2.30 -2.20
CA LEU A 110 -6.10 -1.17 -2.35
C LEU A 110 -7.19 -1.24 -1.30
N PHE A 111 -7.32 -0.18 -0.51
CA PHE A 111 -8.50 -0.01 0.33
C PHE A 111 -9.72 0.22 -0.56
N SER A 112 -10.85 -0.31 -0.14
CA SER A 112 -12.08 -0.17 -0.91
C SER A 112 -13.35 -0.39 -0.07
N SER A 113 -14.44 0.00 -0.65
CA SER A 113 -15.78 -0.19 -0.14
C SER A 113 -16.75 -0.36 -1.31
N GLN A 114 -17.80 -1.17 -1.14
CA GLN A 114 -18.82 -1.31 -2.18
C GLN A 114 -19.51 0.02 -2.50
N PRO A 115 -19.83 0.29 -3.81
CA PRO A 115 -19.66 -0.58 -4.98
C PRO A 115 -18.25 -0.57 -5.60
N PHE A 116 -17.38 0.39 -5.24
CA PHE A 116 -16.04 0.56 -5.80
C PHE A 116 -15.16 -0.71 -5.68
N THR A 117 -15.35 -1.53 -4.64
CA THR A 117 -14.71 -2.84 -4.50
C THR A 117 -14.93 -3.73 -5.74
N THR A 118 -16.18 -3.77 -6.23
CA THR A 118 -16.52 -4.56 -7.42
C THR A 118 -15.84 -4.01 -8.66
N ASP A 119 -15.83 -2.68 -8.84
CA ASP A 119 -15.20 -2.03 -9.99
C ASP A 119 -13.71 -2.29 -10.04
N LEU A 120 -13.02 -2.22 -8.89
CA LEU A 120 -11.60 -2.55 -8.77
C LEU A 120 -11.31 -4.01 -9.13
N ILE A 121 -12.11 -4.96 -8.63
CA ILE A 121 -11.91 -6.37 -8.94
C ILE A 121 -12.11 -6.63 -10.43
N ILE A 122 -13.15 -6.07 -11.05
CA ILE A 122 -13.43 -6.23 -12.48
C ILE A 122 -12.30 -5.63 -13.31
N SER A 123 -11.79 -4.45 -12.93
CA SER A 123 -10.75 -3.72 -13.69
C SER A 123 -9.41 -4.45 -13.78
N ALA A 124 -9.12 -5.40 -12.86
CA ALA A 124 -7.89 -6.19 -12.85
C ALA A 124 -8.11 -7.62 -12.34
N ARG A 125 -9.14 -8.28 -12.84
CA ARG A 125 -9.54 -9.62 -12.40
C ARG A 125 -8.43 -10.67 -12.57
N ASP A 126 -7.60 -10.54 -13.58
CA ASP A 126 -6.44 -11.38 -13.83
C ASP A 126 -5.38 -11.33 -12.72
N TRP A 127 -5.30 -10.20 -12.00
CA TRP A 127 -4.35 -9.98 -10.91
C TRP A 127 -4.97 -10.17 -9.53
N PHE A 128 -6.30 -10.16 -9.40
CA PHE A 128 -6.98 -10.32 -8.12
C PHE A 128 -6.67 -11.67 -7.48
N LYS A 129 -6.27 -11.67 -6.21
CA LYS A 129 -5.93 -12.86 -5.43
C LYS A 129 -6.97 -13.17 -4.37
N TYR A 130 -7.20 -12.23 -3.46
CA TYR A 130 -8.17 -12.33 -2.36
C TYR A 130 -8.39 -10.96 -1.73
N GLU A 131 -9.34 -10.90 -0.81
CA GLU A 131 -9.59 -9.72 0.00
C GLU A 131 -9.24 -9.96 1.46
N ILE A 132 -8.93 -8.89 2.16
CA ILE A 132 -8.81 -8.81 3.60
C ILE A 132 -9.89 -7.86 4.08
N ILE A 133 -10.64 -8.26 5.10
CA ILE A 133 -11.67 -7.45 5.74
C ILE A 133 -11.05 -6.76 6.95
N TRP A 134 -11.03 -5.44 6.94
CA TRP A 134 -10.75 -4.70 8.14
C TRP A 134 -12.04 -4.42 8.90
N ASP A 135 -12.28 -5.17 9.99
CA ASP A 135 -13.38 -4.95 10.93
C ASP A 135 -12.99 -3.81 11.89
N LYS A 136 -13.72 -2.70 11.80
CA LYS A 136 -13.50 -1.49 12.62
C LYS A 136 -13.98 -1.64 14.06
N MET A 137 -14.66 -2.76 14.37
CA MET A 137 -15.24 -3.09 15.68
C MET A 137 -16.32 -2.09 16.16
N HIS A 138 -16.78 -1.21 15.28
CA HIS A 138 -17.91 -0.30 15.54
C HIS A 138 -18.58 0.07 14.21
N GLY A 139 -19.87 0.37 14.28
CA GLY A 139 -20.64 0.78 13.11
C GLY A 139 -20.40 2.26 12.76
N THR A 140 -20.36 2.52 11.46
CA THR A 140 -20.45 3.86 10.86
C THR A 140 -21.82 4.03 10.19
N ASP A 141 -22.10 5.20 9.60
CA ASP A 141 -23.37 5.50 8.93
C ASP A 141 -24.59 5.48 9.87
N PHE A 142 -24.42 5.93 11.10
CA PHE A 142 -25.47 5.97 12.13
C PHE A 142 -26.78 6.62 11.64
N GLN A 143 -26.69 7.65 10.79
CA GLN A 143 -27.84 8.31 10.20
C GLN A 143 -28.73 7.37 9.38
N LEU A 144 -28.18 6.26 8.87
CA LEU A 144 -28.87 5.25 8.07
C LEU A 144 -29.27 4.01 8.89
N ALA A 145 -29.08 4.01 10.20
CA ALA A 145 -29.30 2.83 11.05
C ALA A 145 -30.75 2.32 11.06
N ASN A 146 -31.72 3.19 10.76
CA ASN A 146 -33.14 2.82 10.62
C ASN A 146 -33.51 2.28 9.23
N ILE A 147 -32.57 2.33 8.27
CA ILE A 147 -32.80 1.94 6.86
C ILE A 147 -32.02 0.69 6.50
N LYS A 148 -30.78 0.57 7.02
CA LYS A 148 -29.87 -0.55 6.75
C LYS A 148 -28.95 -0.79 7.94
N PRO A 149 -28.34 -1.97 8.07
CA PRO A 149 -27.30 -2.22 9.07
C PRO A 149 -26.13 -1.23 8.92
N MET A 150 -25.60 -0.77 10.06
CA MET A 150 -24.43 0.10 10.08
C MET A 150 -23.21 -0.63 9.50
N LYS A 151 -22.40 0.09 8.74
CA LYS A 151 -21.19 -0.44 8.13
C LYS A 151 -20.07 -0.51 9.17
N SER A 152 -19.52 -1.71 9.40
CA SER A 152 -18.46 -1.93 10.38
C SER A 152 -17.11 -2.29 9.79
N HIS A 153 -17.00 -2.39 8.45
CA HIS A 153 -15.77 -2.87 7.81
C HIS A 153 -15.38 -2.09 6.55
N GLU A 154 -14.15 -2.25 6.15
CA GLU A 154 -13.61 -1.92 4.82
C GLU A 154 -12.90 -3.12 4.24
N ASN A 155 -12.83 -3.16 2.90
CA ASN A 155 -12.09 -4.19 2.18
C ASN A 155 -10.68 -3.68 1.87
N ILE A 156 -9.70 -4.59 1.90
CA ILE A 156 -8.36 -4.38 1.38
C ILE A 156 -8.15 -5.46 0.33
N LEU A 157 -8.12 -5.05 -0.94
CA LEU A 157 -8.03 -5.95 -2.07
C LEU A 157 -6.56 -6.24 -2.37
N VAL A 158 -6.22 -7.51 -2.54
CA VAL A 158 -4.87 -7.98 -2.83
C VAL A 158 -4.79 -8.39 -4.30
N PHE A 159 -3.91 -7.71 -5.05
CA PHE A 159 -3.63 -8.02 -6.44
C PHE A 159 -2.15 -8.31 -6.64
N ALA A 160 -1.82 -9.23 -7.53
CA ALA A 160 -0.44 -9.52 -7.91
C ALA A 160 -0.37 -10.29 -9.23
N PRO A 161 0.72 -10.12 -10.02
CA PRO A 161 0.90 -10.92 -11.23
C PRO A 161 1.21 -12.39 -10.92
N ASN A 162 2.00 -12.62 -9.87
CA ASN A 162 2.52 -13.93 -9.49
C ASN A 162 2.32 -14.20 -7.99
N LYS A 163 3.20 -15.04 -7.42
CA LYS A 163 3.27 -15.24 -5.97
C LYS A 163 3.81 -13.96 -5.32
N THR A 164 3.10 -13.47 -4.33
CA THR A 164 3.45 -12.26 -3.57
C THR A 164 4.56 -12.53 -2.56
N THR A 165 5.29 -11.48 -2.17
CA THR A 165 5.98 -11.46 -0.87
C THR A 165 4.92 -11.62 0.22
N TYR A 166 5.10 -12.59 1.11
CA TYR A 166 4.18 -12.85 2.21
C TYR A 166 4.94 -13.24 3.48
N ASN A 167 5.08 -12.31 4.40
CA ASN A 167 5.72 -12.48 5.68
C ASN A 167 4.64 -12.68 6.73
N LYS A 168 4.40 -13.92 7.12
CA LYS A 168 3.30 -14.28 8.00
C LYS A 168 3.42 -13.63 9.38
N GLN A 169 2.46 -12.78 9.74
CA GLN A 169 2.37 -12.13 11.05
C GLN A 169 1.56 -13.01 12.00
N MET A 170 2.25 -13.81 12.81
CA MET A 170 1.60 -14.72 13.77
C MET A 170 0.88 -13.92 14.86
N ILE A 171 -0.30 -14.40 15.25
CA ILE A 171 -1.14 -13.78 16.28
C ILE A 171 -1.04 -14.62 17.56
N LYS A 172 -0.71 -14.00 18.67
CA LYS A 172 -0.70 -14.69 20.00
C LYS A 172 -2.11 -15.21 20.32
N ARG A 173 -2.17 -16.38 20.87
CA ARG A 173 -3.42 -16.99 21.36
C ARG A 173 -3.73 -16.51 22.77
N ASP A 174 -4.99 -16.26 23.04
CA ASP A 174 -5.46 -16.00 24.41
C ASP A 174 -5.32 -17.22 25.30
N LYS A 175 -5.49 -18.41 24.69
CA LYS A 175 -5.30 -19.70 25.36
C LYS A 175 -4.33 -20.56 24.57
N VAL A 176 -3.28 -21.02 25.22
CA VAL A 176 -2.33 -21.99 24.64
C VAL A 176 -3.06 -23.30 24.36
N ILE A 177 -2.88 -23.81 23.14
CA ILE A 177 -3.38 -25.13 22.78
C ILE A 177 -2.24 -26.15 23.02
N ASP A 178 -2.48 -27.10 23.92
CA ASP A 178 -1.59 -28.18 24.20
C ASP A 178 -2.24 -29.49 23.70
N THR A 179 -1.56 -30.16 22.79
CA THR A 179 -2.08 -31.40 22.20
C THR A 179 -1.74 -32.66 23.04
N ARG A 180 -1.15 -32.48 24.23
CA ARG A 180 -0.97 -33.60 25.17
C ARG A 180 -2.34 -34.16 25.56
N GLY A 181 -2.57 -35.44 25.29
CA GLY A 181 -3.84 -36.08 25.56
C GLY A 181 -4.92 -36.00 24.44
N TRP A 182 -4.64 -35.37 23.33
CA TRP A 182 -5.53 -35.45 22.18
C TRP A 182 -5.43 -36.86 21.58
N LYS A 183 -6.53 -37.63 21.67
CA LYS A 183 -6.64 -38.92 20.98
C LYS A 183 -6.79 -38.60 19.47
N GLN A 184 -5.94 -39.23 18.64
CA GLN A 184 -6.13 -39.18 17.19
C GLN A 184 -7.47 -39.84 16.84
N ASP A 185 -8.43 -39.05 16.36
CA ASP A 185 -9.66 -39.61 15.81
C ASP A 185 -9.33 -40.25 14.44
N LYS A 186 -9.37 -41.57 14.39
CA LYS A 186 -9.07 -42.36 13.21
C LYS A 186 -10.04 -42.06 12.03
N ARG A 187 -11.16 -41.38 12.27
CA ARG A 187 -12.20 -41.13 11.30
C ARG A 187 -11.88 -39.99 10.30
N ASN A 188 -10.87 -39.15 10.55
CA ASN A 188 -10.50 -38.03 9.69
C ASN A 188 -9.23 -38.27 8.86
N ARG A 189 -8.88 -39.54 8.55
CA ARG A 189 -7.66 -39.87 7.79
C ARG A 189 -7.75 -39.59 6.27
N ASP A 190 -8.94 -39.38 5.72
CA ASP A 190 -9.15 -39.44 4.25
C ASP A 190 -9.00 -38.09 3.53
N HIS A 191 -8.81 -36.96 4.22
CA HIS A 191 -8.78 -35.66 3.55
C HIS A 191 -7.44 -34.89 3.60
N ASN A 192 -6.43 -35.36 4.33
CA ASN A 192 -5.10 -34.74 4.32
C ASN A 192 -4.01 -35.81 4.37
N ASN A 193 -3.32 -36.03 3.26
CA ASN A 193 -2.15 -36.89 3.10
C ASN A 193 -0.93 -36.41 3.88
N PHE A 194 -1.05 -36.16 5.20
CA PHE A 194 0.09 -35.97 6.09
C PHE A 194 0.28 -37.19 6.96
N HIS A 195 1.06 -38.14 6.45
CA HIS A 195 1.63 -39.22 7.27
C HIS A 195 2.67 -38.64 8.22
N SER A 196 2.34 -38.39 9.48
CA SER A 196 3.31 -38.32 10.54
C SER A 196 3.05 -39.47 11.51
N SER A 197 3.92 -40.43 11.49
CA SER A 197 3.87 -41.65 12.34
C SER A 197 4.36 -41.43 13.79
N GLU A 198 4.59 -40.19 14.21
CA GLU A 198 5.04 -39.86 15.55
C GLU A 198 4.01 -39.03 16.31
N ASN A 199 3.70 -39.41 17.53
CA ASN A 199 2.89 -38.65 18.50
C ASN A 199 3.66 -37.41 18.97
N ILE A 200 3.89 -36.45 18.09
CA ILE A 200 4.57 -35.22 18.43
C ILE A 200 3.61 -34.36 19.25
N VAL A 201 3.88 -34.22 20.52
CA VAL A 201 3.20 -33.26 21.39
C VAL A 201 3.54 -31.85 20.89
N LYS A 202 2.54 -31.13 20.47
CA LYS A 202 2.71 -29.73 19.99
C LYS A 202 2.01 -28.75 20.93
N VAL A 203 2.73 -27.69 21.26
CA VAL A 203 2.19 -26.58 22.05
C VAL A 203 2.09 -25.39 21.13
N TYR A 204 0.87 -24.92 20.88
CA TYR A 204 0.60 -23.79 19.99
C TYR A 204 0.31 -22.55 20.83
N LYS A 205 1.30 -21.65 20.93
CA LYS A 205 1.18 -20.34 21.59
C LYS A 205 0.61 -19.28 20.64
N ASP A 206 0.79 -19.49 19.34
CA ASP A 206 0.39 -18.56 18.29
C ASP A 206 -0.58 -19.23 17.32
N LYS A 207 -1.35 -18.40 16.59
CA LYS A 207 -2.24 -18.82 15.51
C LYS A 207 -1.89 -18.08 14.21
N ASN A 208 -2.19 -18.72 13.08
CA ASN A 208 -2.06 -18.07 11.78
C ASN A 208 -3.00 -16.86 11.71
N PRO A 209 -2.60 -15.77 11.01
CA PRO A 209 -3.51 -14.67 10.70
C PRO A 209 -4.65 -15.16 9.82
N THR A 210 -5.77 -14.47 9.91
CA THR A 210 -6.96 -14.69 9.07
C THR A 210 -7.15 -13.50 8.13
N THR A 211 -8.07 -13.62 7.18
CA THR A 211 -8.45 -12.52 6.29
C THR A 211 -9.32 -11.46 6.97
N VAL A 212 -9.67 -11.62 8.24
CA VAL A 212 -10.37 -10.60 9.02
C VAL A 212 -9.42 -10.01 10.04
N LEU A 213 -9.14 -8.72 9.90
CA LEU A 213 -8.31 -7.93 10.82
C LEU A 213 -9.23 -7.08 11.70
N GLN A 214 -9.24 -7.34 12.98
CA GLN A 214 -10.04 -6.58 13.96
C GLN A 214 -9.17 -5.48 14.57
N TYR A 215 -9.51 -4.23 14.30
CA TYR A 215 -8.83 -3.08 14.88
C TYR A 215 -9.75 -1.88 14.95
N SER A 216 -9.95 -1.36 16.17
CA SER A 216 -10.81 -0.20 16.39
C SER A 216 -10.15 1.10 15.95
N MET A 217 -10.91 1.94 15.25
CA MET A 217 -10.51 3.32 14.92
C MET A 217 -10.30 4.19 16.16
N ALA A 218 -10.92 3.85 17.29
CA ALA A 218 -10.79 4.59 18.55
C ALA A 218 -9.40 4.39 19.19
N ASN A 219 -8.65 3.39 18.78
CA ASN A 219 -7.33 3.11 19.30
C ASN A 219 -6.25 3.90 18.53
N GLY A 220 -5.35 4.57 19.23
CA GLY A 220 -4.19 5.23 18.65
C GLY A 220 -4.47 6.61 18.01
N GLU A 221 -3.72 6.93 16.95
CA GLU A 221 -3.73 8.24 16.26
C GLU A 221 -5.05 8.60 15.56
N CYS A 222 -5.90 7.61 15.32
CA CYS A 222 -7.21 7.81 14.68
C CYS A 222 -8.33 8.12 15.67
N ASN A 223 -8.03 8.30 16.95
CA ASN A 223 -9.00 8.81 17.91
C ASN A 223 -9.49 10.20 17.44
N ASN A 224 -10.79 10.46 17.53
CA ASN A 224 -11.44 11.67 16.99
C ASN A 224 -10.76 12.99 17.39
N SER A 225 -10.06 13.03 18.53
CA SER A 225 -9.31 14.21 19.00
C SER A 225 -7.91 14.37 18.36
N LYS A 226 -7.39 13.33 17.67
CA LYS A 226 -6.05 13.31 17.06
C LYS A 226 -6.07 13.10 15.54
N ARG A 227 -7.28 12.95 14.96
CA ARG A 227 -7.42 12.72 13.53
C ARG A 227 -7.11 14.00 12.75
N ILE A 228 -6.11 13.94 11.88
CA ILE A 228 -5.66 15.06 11.05
C ILE A 228 -6.45 15.09 9.73
N HIS A 229 -6.90 13.92 9.24
CA HIS A 229 -7.69 13.79 8.01
C HIS A 229 -8.92 12.90 8.25
N PRO A 230 -10.11 13.24 7.68
CA PRO A 230 -11.35 12.50 7.91
C PRO A 230 -11.28 11.01 7.57
N THR A 231 -10.53 10.66 6.52
CA THR A 231 -10.39 9.28 6.01
C THR A 231 -9.04 8.65 6.35
N GLN A 232 -8.27 9.23 7.29
CA GLN A 232 -6.96 8.69 7.68
C GLN A 232 -7.07 7.23 8.13
N LYS A 233 -6.26 6.37 7.52
CA LYS A 233 -6.15 4.96 7.93
C LYS A 233 -5.31 4.83 9.20
N PRO A 234 -5.64 3.88 10.10
CA PRO A 234 -4.86 3.63 11.31
C PRO A 234 -3.46 3.12 10.96
N ILE A 235 -2.45 3.67 11.60
CA ILE A 235 -1.06 3.24 11.39
C ILE A 235 -0.86 1.75 11.65
N PHE A 236 -1.56 1.17 12.62
CA PHE A 236 -1.49 -0.26 12.92
C PHE A 236 -1.85 -1.15 11.72
N ILE A 237 -2.91 -0.82 10.97
CA ILE A 237 -3.30 -1.56 9.77
C ILE A 237 -2.23 -1.42 8.70
N ILE A 238 -1.74 -0.20 8.49
CA ILE A 238 -0.66 0.09 7.53
C ILE A 238 0.60 -0.72 7.89
N ASP A 239 1.02 -0.72 9.13
CA ASP A 239 2.19 -1.47 9.63
C ASP A 239 2.03 -2.96 9.41
N TRP A 240 0.86 -3.52 9.72
CA TRP A 240 0.59 -4.92 9.50
C TRP A 240 0.70 -5.30 8.02
N LEU A 241 0.13 -4.47 7.13
CA LEU A 241 0.19 -4.65 5.68
C LEU A 241 1.63 -4.54 5.16
N LEU A 242 2.36 -3.52 5.59
CA LEU A 242 3.76 -3.31 5.20
C LEU A 242 4.64 -4.50 5.64
N LYS A 243 4.53 -4.95 6.89
CA LYS A 243 5.27 -6.11 7.41
C LYS A 243 4.92 -7.39 6.67
N THR A 244 3.66 -7.56 6.27
CA THR A 244 3.17 -8.77 5.62
C THR A 244 3.60 -8.83 4.15
N TYR A 245 3.54 -7.73 3.41
CA TYR A 245 3.69 -7.73 1.95
C TYR A 245 4.95 -7.06 1.42
N SER A 246 5.87 -6.67 2.30
CA SER A 246 7.16 -6.10 1.90
C SER A 246 8.29 -6.50 2.86
N ASN A 247 9.52 -6.33 2.40
CA ASN A 247 10.74 -6.50 3.17
C ASN A 247 11.40 -5.14 3.43
N GLU A 248 12.38 -5.11 4.35
CA GLU A 248 13.21 -3.92 4.53
C GLU A 248 13.91 -3.53 3.21
N ASN A 249 14.06 -2.23 2.99
CA ASN A 249 14.58 -1.60 1.78
C ASN A 249 13.72 -1.73 0.52
N ASP A 250 12.58 -2.44 0.54
CA ASP A 250 11.63 -2.44 -0.55
C ASP A 250 11.07 -1.03 -0.81
N MET A 251 10.76 -0.75 -2.08
CA MET A 251 10.12 0.49 -2.50
C MET A 251 8.60 0.36 -2.37
N ILE A 252 8.01 1.21 -1.56
CA ILE A 252 6.57 1.33 -1.33
C ILE A 252 6.04 2.53 -2.11
N LEU A 253 4.95 2.37 -2.83
CA LEU A 253 4.25 3.46 -3.51
C LEU A 253 2.88 3.67 -2.87
N ASP A 254 2.61 4.91 -2.49
CA ASP A 254 1.28 5.41 -2.17
C ASP A 254 0.98 6.60 -3.09
N ASN A 255 0.19 6.38 -4.12
CA ASN A 255 -0.09 7.39 -5.15
C ASN A 255 -1.26 8.32 -4.79
N THR A 256 -1.87 8.14 -3.63
CA THR A 256 -2.94 8.99 -3.07
C THR A 256 -2.76 9.10 -1.56
N MET A 257 -1.55 9.52 -1.14
CA MET A 257 -1.06 9.34 0.24
C MET A 257 -1.81 10.15 1.30
N GLY A 258 -2.61 11.14 0.92
CA GLY A 258 -3.28 12.02 1.86
C GLY A 258 -2.29 12.65 2.84
N VAL A 259 -2.47 12.38 4.12
CA VAL A 259 -1.55 12.84 5.18
C VAL A 259 -0.34 11.91 5.41
N GLY A 260 0.00 11.03 4.47
CA GLY A 260 1.23 10.27 4.42
C GLY A 260 1.36 9.10 5.41
N THR A 261 0.26 8.47 5.83
CA THR A 261 0.33 7.39 6.83
C THR A 261 1.13 6.19 6.32
N THR A 262 0.94 5.78 5.06
CA THR A 262 1.73 4.71 4.43
C THR A 262 3.22 5.06 4.37
N CYS A 263 3.54 6.30 4.00
CA CYS A 263 4.93 6.76 3.91
C CYS A 263 5.61 6.82 5.28
N LEU A 264 4.89 7.25 6.32
CA LEU A 264 5.37 7.25 7.70
C LEU A 264 5.66 5.81 8.17
N GLY A 265 4.71 4.89 8.03
CA GLY A 265 4.90 3.49 8.40
C GLY A 265 6.05 2.83 7.60
N ALA A 266 6.17 3.13 6.31
CA ALA A 266 7.30 2.64 5.50
C ALA A 266 8.65 3.14 6.05
N LYS A 267 8.76 4.43 6.39
CA LYS A 267 9.96 5.01 7.02
C LYS A 267 10.30 4.32 8.34
N GLU A 268 9.33 4.18 9.24
CA GLU A 268 9.53 3.58 10.57
C GLU A 268 9.95 2.11 10.50
N LEU A 269 9.54 1.43 9.43
CA LEU A 269 9.86 0.03 9.19
C LEU A 269 11.06 -0.16 8.25
N ASN A 270 11.89 0.85 8.00
CA ASN A 270 13.07 0.79 7.12
C ASN A 270 12.74 0.42 5.66
N ARG A 271 11.60 0.86 5.13
CA ARG A 271 11.24 0.76 3.72
C ARG A 271 11.47 2.10 3.04
N LYS A 272 11.79 2.06 1.75
CA LYS A 272 11.79 3.25 0.89
C LYS A 272 10.37 3.55 0.46
N PHE A 273 10.08 4.81 0.13
CA PHE A 273 8.73 5.16 -0.27
C PHE A 273 8.70 6.27 -1.32
N ILE A 274 7.63 6.24 -2.11
CA ILE A 274 7.18 7.33 -2.97
C ILE A 274 5.74 7.62 -2.55
N GLY A 275 5.49 8.83 -2.06
CA GLY A 275 4.16 9.34 -1.76
C GLY A 275 3.78 10.44 -2.75
N ILE A 276 2.54 10.43 -3.23
CA ILE A 276 2.02 11.44 -4.14
C ILE A 276 0.70 11.95 -3.58
N GLU A 277 0.56 13.27 -3.48
CA GLU A 277 -0.66 13.94 -3.03
C GLU A 277 -0.90 15.19 -3.86
N LYS A 278 -2.11 15.32 -4.38
CA LYS A 278 -2.50 16.43 -5.24
C LYS A 278 -2.81 17.70 -4.45
N GLU A 279 -3.50 17.54 -3.31
CA GLU A 279 -3.94 18.65 -2.48
C GLU A 279 -2.78 19.17 -1.63
N VAL A 280 -2.36 20.41 -1.85
CA VAL A 280 -1.23 21.06 -1.15
C VAL A 280 -1.36 20.94 0.37
N LYS A 281 -2.54 21.19 0.91
CA LYS A 281 -2.80 21.11 2.36
C LYS A 281 -2.45 19.75 2.95
N TYR A 282 -2.84 18.66 2.29
CA TYR A 282 -2.57 17.31 2.78
C TYR A 282 -1.12 16.91 2.54
N TYR A 283 -0.53 17.35 1.43
CA TYR A 283 0.90 17.19 1.17
C TYR A 283 1.75 17.83 2.27
N GLU A 284 1.48 19.09 2.68
CA GLU A 284 2.21 19.78 3.75
C GLU A 284 2.09 19.05 5.09
N LEU A 285 0.89 18.56 5.42
CA LEU A 285 0.67 17.73 6.60
C LEU A 285 1.46 16.42 6.53
N ALA A 286 1.53 15.78 5.38
CA ALA A 286 2.33 14.56 5.17
C ALA A 286 3.82 14.85 5.35
N VAL A 287 4.33 15.95 4.79
CA VAL A 287 5.73 16.40 4.97
C VAL A 287 6.05 16.57 6.45
N GLY A 288 5.20 17.29 7.20
CA GLY A 288 5.37 17.50 8.64
C GLY A 288 5.42 16.17 9.42
N ARG A 289 4.52 15.25 9.12
CA ARG A 289 4.46 13.94 9.80
C ARG A 289 5.65 13.03 9.46
N VAL A 290 5.99 12.94 8.20
CA VAL A 290 7.04 12.01 7.72
C VAL A 290 8.43 12.54 8.04
N PHE A 291 8.66 13.84 8.00
CA PHE A 291 9.99 14.43 8.18
C PHE A 291 10.21 15.16 9.50
N GLY A 292 9.15 15.36 10.31
CA GLY A 292 9.24 16.06 11.58
C GLY A 292 9.49 17.58 11.43
N GLN A 293 9.25 18.14 10.25
CA GLN A 293 9.35 19.57 10.00
C GLN A 293 7.95 20.19 10.16
N HIS A 294 7.81 21.12 11.11
CA HIS A 294 6.70 22.06 11.06
C HIS A 294 6.96 22.97 9.86
N CYS A 295 6.13 22.87 8.83
CA CYS A 295 6.08 23.91 7.80
C CYS A 295 5.64 25.21 8.50
N HIS A 296 6.55 26.19 8.57
CA HIS A 296 6.24 27.55 9.00
C HIS A 296 5.60 28.31 7.86
#